data_21f2f869f9e23221a384f3aba8a831dd
#
_entry.id   21f2f869f9e23221a384f3aba8a831dd
#
_cell.length_a   1.000
_cell.length_b   1.000
_cell.length_c   1.000
_cell.angle_alpha   90.00
_cell.angle_beta   90.00
_cell.angle_gamma   90.00
#
_symmetry.space_group_name_H-M   'P 1'
#
loop_
_entity.id
_entity.type
_entity.pdbx_description
1 polymer ?
#
loop_
_entity_poly.entity_id
_entity_poly.type
_entity_poly.pdbx_seq_one_letter_code
_entity_poly.pdbx_strand_id
1 'polypeptide(L)'
;NGRYDGSSKYAKHDRWAFFPSASVGWRISEEKFFKSLSKVVDNLKIRASIGALGNQITDGNHSFMSIISGKVLTNYMMDGKIVNGLNIPTLPSMVTWEKVITKDIGLDWSLFKNRLFGSFDFYVRDTKDMVRSVTLPAVLGTSGGKENIADMRTVGWELEMTWKDRIQNVLGSPLDYSLTVGLSDYQAEITKYDNPNGSLASGMYHKGQKLGEIWGYVTDGYIQDDYEAAKMNYLQKFISSKWYPGDIRYKDLNGDGIIDKGKVTLDNPGDQKVIGNSTPRYRFNLQGGIGWHGFDIRAIFEGVMKRDLWTGSDVFWGFSRGIYNSNVTQYHIDNTWTYENPTAYYPRPNTDGNGRSRQVQTKYLQNAAYIRLKDITLSYNIPRKWLSKL
;
A
#
# COMPACT_ATOMS: atom_id res chain seq x y z
N ASN A 1 -31.28 -3.56 6.98
CA ASN A 1 -30.74 -4.82 7.48
C ASN A 1 -29.94 -4.58 8.75
N GLY A 2 -29.87 -5.59 9.61
CA GLY A 2 -29.05 -5.57 10.82
C GLY A 2 -28.54 -6.97 11.13
N ARG A 3 -27.31 -7.07 11.61
CA ARG A 3 -26.68 -8.31 12.04
C ARG A 3 -26.14 -8.15 13.46
N TYR A 4 -26.36 -9.16 14.28
CA TYR A 4 -25.84 -9.22 15.63
C TYR A 4 -24.90 -10.41 15.74
N ASP A 5 -23.61 -10.14 15.89
CA ASP A 5 -22.56 -11.14 15.88
C ASP A 5 -21.93 -11.29 17.25
N GLY A 6 -21.51 -12.51 17.59
CA GLY A 6 -20.83 -12.82 18.84
C GLY A 6 -19.56 -13.62 18.61
N SER A 7 -18.52 -13.33 19.41
CA SER A 7 -17.26 -14.07 19.38
C SER A 7 -16.79 -14.43 20.79
N SER A 8 -16.50 -15.71 21.02
CA SER A 8 -15.91 -16.19 22.28
C SER A 8 -14.45 -15.76 22.48
N LYS A 9 -13.81 -15.22 21.44
CA LYS A 9 -12.43 -14.72 21.50
C LYS A 9 -12.29 -13.42 22.28
N TYR A 10 -13.40 -12.71 22.51
CA TYR A 10 -13.45 -11.48 23.30
C TYR A 10 -13.91 -11.73 24.73
N ALA A 11 -13.60 -10.82 25.62
CA ALA A 11 -14.08 -10.82 26.99
C ALA A 11 -15.62 -10.80 27.01
N LYS A 12 -16.25 -11.29 28.08
CA LYS A 12 -17.70 -11.53 28.14
C LYS A 12 -18.56 -10.30 27.76
N HIS A 13 -18.12 -9.11 28.16
CA HIS A 13 -18.83 -7.85 27.90
C HIS A 13 -18.63 -7.31 26.47
N ASP A 14 -17.57 -7.73 25.76
CA ASP A 14 -17.23 -7.27 24.40
C ASP A 14 -17.56 -8.30 23.31
N ARG A 15 -18.17 -9.41 23.68
CA ARG A 15 -18.44 -10.53 22.76
C ARG A 15 -19.37 -10.17 21.63
N TRP A 16 -20.37 -9.36 21.91
CA TRP A 16 -21.48 -9.12 21.01
C TRP A 16 -21.41 -7.73 20.41
N ALA A 17 -21.64 -7.62 19.11
CA ALA A 17 -21.73 -6.35 18.43
C ALA A 17 -22.83 -6.34 17.39
N PHE A 18 -23.46 -5.18 17.20
CA PHE A 18 -24.52 -4.96 16.21
C PHE A 18 -23.98 -4.19 15.01
N PHE A 19 -24.28 -4.68 13.81
CA PHE A 19 -23.83 -4.13 12.54
C PHE A 19 -25.03 -3.81 11.64
N PRO A 20 -25.52 -2.57 11.66
CA PRO A 20 -26.62 -2.13 10.81
C PRO A 20 -26.15 -1.80 9.39
N SER A 21 -27.10 -1.91 8.44
CA SER A 21 -26.93 -1.40 7.09
C SER A 21 -28.24 -0.90 6.50
N ALA A 22 -28.15 0.13 5.68
CA ALA A 22 -29.28 0.68 4.94
C ALA A 22 -28.83 1.07 3.52
N SER A 23 -29.72 0.93 2.55
CA SER A 23 -29.46 1.37 1.20
C SER A 23 -30.75 1.89 0.57
N VAL A 24 -30.61 2.85 -0.36
CA VAL A 24 -31.66 3.41 -1.17
C VAL A 24 -31.18 3.49 -2.62
N GLY A 25 -32.07 3.25 -3.56
CA GLY A 25 -31.82 3.41 -4.97
C GLY A 25 -32.99 4.08 -5.64
N TRP A 26 -32.68 5.07 -6.47
CA TRP A 26 -33.68 5.79 -7.25
C TRP A 26 -33.37 5.67 -8.73
N ARG A 27 -34.29 5.06 -9.49
CA ARG A 27 -34.17 4.93 -10.93
C ARG A 27 -34.80 6.13 -11.59
N ILE A 28 -34.00 7.17 -11.82
CA ILE A 28 -34.43 8.45 -12.39
C ILE A 28 -35.00 8.27 -13.80
N SER A 29 -34.46 7.34 -14.57
CA SER A 29 -34.92 7.07 -15.94
C SER A 29 -36.38 6.63 -16.05
N GLU A 30 -36.99 6.14 -14.96
CA GLU A 30 -38.41 5.73 -14.93
C GLU A 30 -39.35 6.90 -14.61
N GLU A 31 -38.83 8.04 -14.22
CA GLU A 31 -39.64 9.20 -13.84
C GLU A 31 -40.25 9.93 -15.05
N LYS A 32 -41.44 10.43 -14.86
CA LYS A 32 -42.19 11.11 -15.95
C LYS A 32 -41.43 12.30 -16.55
N PHE A 33 -40.73 13.06 -15.71
CA PHE A 33 -39.93 14.23 -16.16
C PHE A 33 -38.72 13.84 -17.00
N PHE A 34 -38.25 12.58 -16.88
CA PHE A 34 -37.08 12.08 -17.58
C PHE A 34 -37.38 11.61 -19.00
N LYS A 35 -38.64 11.43 -19.37
CA LYS A 35 -39.06 10.87 -20.67
C LYS A 35 -38.50 11.59 -21.90
N SER A 36 -38.20 12.88 -21.80
CA SER A 36 -37.59 13.64 -22.89
C SER A 36 -36.17 13.17 -23.24
N LEU A 37 -35.44 12.59 -22.26
CA LEU A 37 -34.07 12.09 -22.40
C LEU A 37 -34.00 10.58 -22.73
N SER A 38 -35.13 9.87 -22.72
CA SER A 38 -35.18 8.40 -22.93
C SER A 38 -34.71 7.95 -24.33
N LYS A 39 -34.58 8.86 -25.30
CA LYS A 39 -33.98 8.56 -26.60
C LYS A 39 -32.48 8.29 -26.55
N VAL A 40 -31.79 8.81 -25.54
CA VAL A 40 -30.34 8.73 -25.37
C VAL A 40 -29.99 7.92 -24.13
N VAL A 41 -30.73 8.11 -23.04
CA VAL A 41 -30.50 7.48 -21.75
C VAL A 41 -31.49 6.35 -21.54
N ASP A 42 -31.02 5.11 -21.58
CA ASP A 42 -31.84 3.91 -21.41
C ASP A 42 -32.07 3.59 -19.93
N ASN A 43 -31.07 3.82 -19.10
CA ASN A 43 -31.16 3.64 -17.66
C ASN A 43 -30.27 4.65 -16.95
N LEU A 44 -30.80 5.23 -15.88
CA LEU A 44 -30.06 6.09 -14.95
C LEU A 44 -30.55 5.84 -13.54
N LYS A 45 -29.66 5.34 -12.68
CA LYS A 45 -29.98 5.04 -11.29
C LYS A 45 -28.97 5.66 -10.35
N ILE A 46 -29.42 6.40 -9.36
CA ILE A 46 -28.62 6.84 -8.23
C ILE A 46 -28.85 5.87 -7.08
N ARG A 47 -27.81 5.52 -6.38
CA ARG A 47 -27.86 4.69 -5.19
C ARG A 47 -27.02 5.30 -4.07
N ALA A 48 -27.46 5.10 -2.84
CA ALA A 48 -26.70 5.48 -1.66
C ALA A 48 -26.80 4.35 -0.65
N SER A 49 -25.71 4.09 0.03
CA SER A 49 -25.67 3.07 1.09
C SER A 49 -24.83 3.51 2.27
N ILE A 50 -25.18 2.99 3.43
CA ILE A 50 -24.37 3.04 4.65
C ILE A 50 -24.44 1.67 5.32
N GLY A 51 -23.27 1.13 5.68
CA GLY A 51 -23.22 -0.15 6.36
C GLY A 51 -22.08 -0.25 7.32
N ALA A 52 -22.29 -0.95 8.42
CA ALA A 52 -21.26 -1.30 9.37
C ALA A 52 -20.94 -2.80 9.28
N LEU A 53 -19.65 -3.12 9.33
CA LEU A 53 -19.13 -4.48 9.43
C LEU A 53 -18.19 -4.60 10.61
N GLY A 54 -18.20 -5.75 11.28
CA GLY A 54 -17.23 -6.09 12.32
C GLY A 54 -16.07 -6.89 11.76
N ASN A 55 -14.87 -6.52 12.15
CA ASN A 55 -13.67 -7.28 11.90
C ASN A 55 -13.13 -7.84 13.21
N GLN A 56 -12.80 -9.13 13.21
CA GLN A 56 -12.30 -9.84 14.37
C GLN A 56 -10.80 -10.06 14.24
N ILE A 57 -10.03 -9.26 14.99
CA ILE A 57 -8.58 -9.41 15.06
C ILE A 57 -8.20 -9.79 16.48
N THR A 58 -7.63 -10.99 16.65
CA THR A 58 -7.13 -11.49 17.93
C THR A 58 -5.87 -12.32 17.72
N ASP A 59 -4.99 -12.35 18.72
CA ASP A 59 -3.75 -13.15 18.72
C ASP A 59 -3.96 -14.62 19.09
N GLY A 60 -5.14 -15.13 18.87
CA GLY A 60 -5.51 -16.49 19.23
C GLY A 60 -6.81 -16.55 20.02
N ASN A 61 -7.06 -17.66 20.68
CA ASN A 61 -8.22 -17.84 21.51
C ASN A 61 -7.93 -17.32 22.93
N HIS A 62 -8.85 -16.50 23.47
CA HIS A 62 -8.75 -15.98 24.85
C HIS A 62 -7.55 -15.07 25.13
N SER A 63 -7.16 -14.21 24.17
CA SER A 63 -6.05 -13.24 24.32
C SER A 63 -6.25 -12.24 25.47
N PHE A 64 -7.48 -12.10 25.97
CA PHE A 64 -7.84 -11.30 27.16
C PHE A 64 -7.48 -11.96 28.50
N MET A 65 -7.03 -13.22 28.49
CA MET A 65 -6.61 -13.93 29.70
C MET A 65 -5.10 -13.83 29.87
N SER A 66 -4.65 -13.37 31.02
CA SER A 66 -3.23 -13.40 31.37
C SER A 66 -2.78 -14.85 31.60
N ILE A 67 -1.83 -15.32 30.79
CA ILE A 67 -1.22 -16.64 30.99
C ILE A 67 0.18 -16.42 31.54
N ILE A 68 0.40 -16.81 32.77
CA ILE A 68 1.75 -16.87 33.33
C ILE A 68 2.43 -18.12 32.74
N SER A 69 3.21 -17.93 31.68
CA SER A 69 4.07 -18.99 31.16
C SER A 69 5.32 -19.05 32.03
N GLY A 70 5.51 -20.16 32.73
CA GLY A 70 6.68 -20.41 33.56
C GLY A 70 7.95 -20.65 32.72
N LYS A 71 8.30 -19.71 31.81
CA LYS A 71 9.58 -19.77 31.13
C LYS A 71 10.66 -19.32 32.09
N VAL A 72 11.42 -20.29 32.57
CA VAL A 72 12.56 -20.06 33.47
C VAL A 72 13.64 -19.29 32.67
N LEU A 73 14.04 -18.14 33.15
CA LEU A 73 15.25 -17.44 32.66
C LEU A 73 16.46 -18.16 33.22
N THR A 74 17.15 -18.95 32.39
CA THR A 74 18.22 -19.85 32.81
C THR A 74 19.61 -19.22 32.93
N ASN A 75 19.76 -17.92 32.70
CA ASN A 75 21.09 -17.28 32.61
C ASN A 75 21.26 -16.04 33.51
N TYR A 76 20.51 -15.95 34.59
CA TYR A 76 20.73 -14.91 35.54
C TYR A 76 21.72 -15.34 36.62
N MET A 77 22.87 -14.68 36.73
CA MET A 77 23.87 -14.96 37.76
C MET A 77 23.77 -13.92 38.90
N MET A 78 23.52 -14.39 40.10
CA MET A 78 23.64 -13.59 41.32
C MET A 78 24.67 -14.26 42.24
N ASP A 79 25.65 -13.53 42.68
CA ASP A 79 26.72 -14.00 43.61
C ASP A 79 27.39 -15.29 43.13
N GLY A 80 27.71 -15.34 41.84
CA GLY A 80 28.37 -16.54 41.22
C GLY A 80 27.49 -17.77 41.08
N LYS A 81 26.18 -17.68 41.38
CA LYS A 81 25.21 -18.78 41.23
C LYS A 81 24.18 -18.48 40.19
N ILE A 82 23.79 -19.47 39.41
CA ILE A 82 22.67 -19.35 38.47
C ILE A 82 21.38 -19.31 39.28
N VAL A 83 20.68 -18.18 39.16
CA VAL A 83 19.34 -17.99 39.78
C VAL A 83 18.32 -18.08 38.66
N ASN A 84 17.33 -18.95 38.84
CA ASN A 84 16.21 -19.03 37.93
C ASN A 84 15.22 -17.89 38.18
N GLY A 85 14.99 -17.05 37.16
CA GLY A 85 13.96 -16.03 37.17
C GLY A 85 12.72 -16.43 36.38
N LEU A 86 11.58 -15.85 36.68
CA LEU A 86 10.37 -15.97 35.86
C LEU A 86 10.36 -14.81 34.84
N ASN A 87 10.04 -15.15 33.59
CA ASN A 87 9.76 -14.11 32.59
C ASN A 87 8.41 -13.46 32.89
N ILE A 88 8.38 -12.15 32.95
CA ILE A 88 7.11 -11.41 33.06
C ILE A 88 6.36 -11.55 31.72
N PRO A 89 5.16 -12.15 31.72
CA PRO A 89 4.41 -12.34 30.48
C PRO A 89 3.98 -11.00 29.88
N THR A 90 3.77 -10.99 28.57
CA THR A 90 3.09 -9.89 27.90
C THR A 90 1.74 -9.62 28.57
N LEU A 91 1.38 -8.36 28.75
CA LEU A 91 0.06 -8.00 29.28
C LEU A 91 -1.04 -8.56 28.36
N PRO A 92 -2.19 -8.95 28.92
CA PRO A 92 -3.31 -9.47 28.13
C PRO A 92 -3.80 -8.41 27.13
N SER A 93 -4.26 -8.88 25.97
CA SER A 93 -4.85 -8.01 24.95
C SER A 93 -6.31 -7.72 25.29
N MET A 94 -6.60 -6.47 25.64
CA MET A 94 -7.96 -5.99 25.94
C MET A 94 -8.59 -5.45 24.66
N VAL A 95 -9.06 -6.34 23.79
CA VAL A 95 -9.57 -5.99 22.46
C VAL A 95 -11.05 -6.27 22.30
N THR A 96 -11.71 -5.42 21.53
CA THR A 96 -13.08 -5.58 21.04
C THR A 96 -13.11 -5.53 19.52
N TRP A 97 -14.32 -5.59 18.95
CA TRP A 97 -14.54 -5.55 17.51
C TRP A 97 -13.99 -4.28 16.88
N GLU A 98 -13.17 -4.44 15.83
CA GLU A 98 -12.94 -3.35 14.89
C GLU A 98 -14.21 -3.13 14.08
N LYS A 99 -14.58 -1.88 13.87
CA LYS A 99 -15.77 -1.50 13.10
C LYS A 99 -15.38 -0.82 11.79
N VAL A 100 -15.90 -1.34 10.69
CA VAL A 100 -15.73 -0.74 9.36
C VAL A 100 -17.06 -0.15 8.94
N ILE A 101 -17.16 1.17 8.90
CA ILE A 101 -18.36 1.89 8.49
C ILE A 101 -18.09 2.46 7.09
N THR A 102 -18.84 1.96 6.10
CA THR A 102 -18.75 2.43 4.72
C THR A 102 -19.98 3.25 4.38
N LYS A 103 -19.77 4.44 3.83
CA LYS A 103 -20.77 5.31 3.20
C LYS A 103 -20.42 5.36 1.73
N ASP A 104 -21.41 5.13 0.89
CA ASP A 104 -21.23 5.01 -0.55
C ASP A 104 -22.34 5.75 -1.30
N ILE A 105 -21.97 6.43 -2.37
CA ILE A 105 -22.89 7.02 -3.35
C ILE A 105 -22.46 6.52 -4.73
N GLY A 106 -23.40 5.89 -5.44
CA GLY A 106 -23.16 5.32 -6.75
C GLY A 106 -24.14 5.83 -7.81
N LEU A 107 -23.66 5.82 -9.04
CA LEU A 107 -24.41 6.14 -10.24
C LEU A 107 -24.27 4.99 -11.24
N ASP A 108 -25.38 4.38 -11.63
CA ASP A 108 -25.43 3.38 -12.70
C ASP A 108 -26.08 4.01 -13.92
N TRP A 109 -25.49 3.84 -15.10
CA TRP A 109 -26.03 4.37 -16.34
C TRP A 109 -26.00 3.38 -17.48
N SER A 110 -26.91 3.59 -18.44
CA SER A 110 -26.89 2.95 -19.75
C SER A 110 -27.43 3.90 -20.79
N LEU A 111 -26.70 4.06 -21.89
CA LEU A 111 -26.92 5.04 -22.94
C LEU A 111 -26.91 4.38 -24.31
N PHE A 112 -27.54 5.05 -25.30
CA PHE A 112 -27.48 4.69 -26.72
C PHE A 112 -27.94 3.27 -27.01
N LYS A 113 -29.10 2.85 -26.48
CA LYS A 113 -29.64 1.50 -26.59
C LYS A 113 -28.70 0.43 -26.00
N ASN A 114 -28.22 0.71 -24.77
CA ASN A 114 -27.28 -0.14 -24.02
C ASN A 114 -25.93 -0.36 -24.72
N ARG A 115 -25.50 0.56 -25.61
CA ARG A 115 -24.16 0.50 -26.18
C ARG A 115 -23.09 0.99 -25.22
N LEU A 116 -23.36 2.05 -24.48
CA LEU A 116 -22.50 2.60 -23.44
C LEU A 116 -23.17 2.40 -22.08
N PHE A 117 -22.56 1.65 -21.19
CA PHE A 117 -23.07 1.48 -19.84
C PHE A 117 -21.93 1.40 -18.84
N GLY A 118 -22.22 1.67 -17.58
CA GLY A 118 -21.22 1.66 -16.53
C GLY A 118 -21.76 2.03 -15.18
N SER A 119 -20.84 2.12 -14.24
CA SER A 119 -21.09 2.61 -12.89
C SER A 119 -19.97 3.53 -12.41
N PHE A 120 -20.31 4.42 -11.53
CA PHE A 120 -19.38 5.24 -10.76
C PHE A 120 -19.76 5.17 -9.29
N ASP A 121 -18.79 4.89 -8.45
CA ASP A 121 -18.94 4.83 -7.00
C ASP A 121 -17.95 5.77 -6.33
N PHE A 122 -18.45 6.53 -5.36
CA PHE A 122 -17.63 7.29 -4.43
C PHE A 122 -17.92 6.84 -3.02
N TYR A 123 -16.88 6.47 -2.28
CA TYR A 123 -17.04 5.95 -0.95
C TYR A 123 -16.11 6.58 0.08
N VAL A 124 -16.62 6.64 1.31
CA VAL A 124 -15.83 6.93 2.51
C VAL A 124 -15.98 5.75 3.47
N ARG A 125 -14.85 5.15 3.81
CA ARG A 125 -14.78 4.01 4.72
C ARG A 125 -14.01 4.43 5.97
N ASP A 126 -14.69 4.45 7.10
CA ASP A 126 -14.10 4.68 8.41
C ASP A 126 -13.85 3.32 9.10
N THR A 127 -12.59 2.96 9.32
CA THR A 127 -12.20 1.84 10.17
C THR A 127 -11.94 2.38 11.57
N LYS A 128 -12.77 1.97 12.51
CA LYS A 128 -12.77 2.42 13.90
C LYS A 128 -12.26 1.33 14.83
N ASP A 129 -11.67 1.74 15.93
CA ASP A 129 -11.24 0.85 16.99
C ASP A 129 -10.26 -0.22 16.46
N MET A 130 -9.32 0.17 15.59
CA MET A 130 -8.30 -0.74 15.02
C MET A 130 -7.38 -1.26 16.11
N VAL A 131 -7.18 -2.57 16.10
CA VAL A 131 -6.33 -3.28 17.07
C VAL A 131 -4.86 -3.08 16.73
N ARG A 132 -4.10 -2.52 17.67
CA ARG A 132 -2.64 -2.32 17.54
C ARG A 132 -1.93 -2.68 18.84
N SER A 133 -0.65 -3.06 18.71
CA SER A 133 0.20 -3.29 19.88
C SER A 133 0.45 -1.98 20.61
N VAL A 134 0.38 -2.03 21.94
CA VAL A 134 0.69 -0.89 22.82
C VAL A 134 2.18 -0.90 23.11
N THR A 135 2.83 0.23 22.96
CA THR A 135 4.22 0.42 23.37
C THR A 135 4.25 0.90 24.82
N LEU A 136 4.79 0.09 25.70
CA LEU A 136 4.95 0.43 27.11
C LEU A 136 6.35 0.98 27.38
N PRO A 137 6.50 1.84 28.42
CA PRO A 137 7.81 2.26 28.89
C PRO A 137 8.67 1.04 29.28
N ALA A 138 9.94 1.05 28.86
CA ALA A 138 10.87 -0.07 29.09
C ALA A 138 11.06 -0.41 30.58
N VAL A 139 10.84 0.57 31.48
CA VAL A 139 10.91 0.40 32.94
C VAL A 139 9.92 -0.66 33.48
N LEU A 140 8.85 -0.96 32.75
CA LEU A 140 7.88 -1.98 33.15
C LEU A 140 8.39 -3.41 32.93
N GLY A 141 9.50 -3.59 32.19
CA GLY A 141 10.13 -4.89 31.97
C GLY A 141 9.25 -5.92 31.22
N THR A 142 8.14 -5.47 30.60
CA THR A 142 7.20 -6.30 29.84
C THR A 142 6.75 -5.59 28.58
N SER A 143 6.24 -6.36 27.61
CA SER A 143 5.60 -5.80 26.43
C SER A 143 4.10 -5.59 26.66
N GLY A 144 3.53 -4.55 26.04
CA GLY A 144 2.09 -4.32 26.02
C GLY A 144 1.36 -5.37 25.18
N GLY A 145 0.12 -5.63 25.57
CA GLY A 145 -0.82 -6.37 24.72
C GLY A 145 -1.29 -5.54 23.53
N LYS A 146 -2.38 -5.97 22.90
CA LYS A 146 -3.07 -5.21 21.86
C LYS A 146 -4.29 -4.50 22.44
N GLU A 147 -4.58 -3.34 21.92
CA GLU A 147 -5.73 -2.52 22.27
C GLU A 147 -6.33 -1.86 21.01
N ASN A 148 -7.59 -1.41 21.13
CA ASN A 148 -8.29 -0.69 20.06
C ASN A 148 -7.93 0.81 20.13
N ILE A 149 -6.78 1.19 19.60
CA ILE A 149 -6.18 2.53 19.78
C ILE A 149 -6.06 3.37 18.52
N ALA A 150 -6.46 2.84 17.36
CA ALA A 150 -6.30 3.53 16.10
C ALA A 150 -7.60 3.63 15.30
N ASP A 151 -7.75 4.71 14.54
CA ASP A 151 -8.79 4.90 13.54
C ASP A 151 -8.15 5.27 12.19
N MET A 152 -8.77 4.84 11.12
CA MET A 152 -8.35 5.14 9.75
C MET A 152 -9.55 5.52 8.90
N ARG A 153 -9.37 6.49 8.02
CA ARG A 153 -10.35 6.83 6.98
C ARG A 153 -9.77 6.53 5.61
N THR A 154 -10.53 5.81 4.81
CA THR A 154 -10.25 5.60 3.40
C THR A 154 -11.29 6.34 2.58
N VAL A 155 -10.85 7.21 1.68
CA VAL A 155 -11.67 7.87 0.67
C VAL A 155 -11.27 7.32 -0.68
N GLY A 156 -12.24 6.88 -1.46
CA GLY A 156 -11.96 6.30 -2.77
C GLY A 156 -13.12 6.47 -3.73
N TRP A 157 -12.82 6.18 -5.00
CA TRP A 157 -13.80 6.14 -6.08
C TRP A 157 -13.45 5.05 -7.08
N GLU A 158 -14.48 4.54 -7.74
CA GLU A 158 -14.38 3.49 -8.74
C GLU A 158 -15.25 3.86 -9.94
N LEU A 159 -14.70 3.72 -11.14
CA LEU A 159 -15.37 3.91 -12.42
C LEU A 159 -15.23 2.65 -13.24
N GLU A 160 -16.34 2.13 -13.72
CA GLU A 160 -16.35 1.11 -14.77
C GLU A 160 -17.23 1.58 -15.90
N MET A 161 -16.74 1.47 -17.12
CA MET A 161 -17.46 1.88 -18.33
C MET A 161 -17.20 0.89 -19.45
N THR A 162 -18.27 0.43 -20.08
CA THR A 162 -18.23 -0.49 -21.21
C THR A 162 -18.92 0.12 -22.40
N TRP A 163 -18.21 0.16 -23.52
CA TRP A 163 -18.78 0.36 -24.84
C TRP A 163 -18.87 -0.96 -25.56
N LYS A 164 -20.03 -1.29 -26.12
CA LYS A 164 -20.20 -2.44 -27.01
C LYS A 164 -21.09 -2.07 -28.19
N ASP A 165 -20.74 -2.51 -29.36
CA ASP A 165 -21.54 -2.28 -30.55
C ASP A 165 -21.30 -3.38 -31.59
N ARG A 166 -22.13 -3.35 -32.63
CA ARG A 166 -22.11 -4.30 -33.76
C ARG A 166 -22.14 -3.53 -35.08
N ILE A 167 -21.15 -3.76 -35.92
CA ILE A 167 -21.17 -3.35 -37.32
C ILE A 167 -21.80 -4.47 -38.11
N GLN A 168 -22.95 -4.18 -38.76
CA GLN A 168 -23.79 -5.23 -39.36
C GLN A 168 -23.10 -6.01 -40.49
N ASN A 169 -22.22 -5.37 -41.24
CA ASN A 169 -21.55 -6.01 -42.38
C ASN A 169 -20.11 -5.53 -42.50
N VAL A 170 -19.18 -6.42 -42.19
CA VAL A 170 -17.75 -6.27 -42.44
C VAL A 170 -17.32 -7.52 -43.22
N LEU A 171 -17.04 -7.35 -44.50
CA LEU A 171 -16.66 -8.43 -45.41
C LEU A 171 -17.66 -9.63 -45.39
N GLY A 172 -18.95 -9.33 -45.41
CA GLY A 172 -20.03 -10.33 -45.47
C GLY A 172 -20.48 -10.92 -44.15
N SER A 173 -19.95 -10.42 -43.01
CA SER A 173 -20.32 -10.90 -41.66
C SER A 173 -20.42 -9.75 -40.66
N PRO A 174 -21.28 -9.88 -39.63
CA PRO A 174 -21.29 -8.89 -38.56
C PRO A 174 -20.00 -8.95 -37.74
N LEU A 175 -19.52 -7.77 -37.30
CA LEU A 175 -18.39 -7.61 -36.39
C LEU A 175 -18.93 -7.07 -35.08
N ASP A 176 -18.75 -7.81 -34.00
CA ASP A 176 -19.02 -7.40 -32.64
C ASP A 176 -17.74 -6.86 -32.02
N TYR A 177 -17.82 -5.74 -31.33
CA TYR A 177 -16.69 -5.23 -30.58
C TYR A 177 -17.12 -4.65 -29.23
N SER A 178 -16.22 -4.75 -28.27
CA SER A 178 -16.40 -4.20 -26.92
C SER A 178 -15.12 -3.63 -26.36
N LEU A 179 -15.26 -2.59 -25.55
CA LEU A 179 -14.18 -1.99 -24.80
C LEU A 179 -14.70 -1.68 -23.40
N THR A 180 -14.09 -2.29 -22.40
CA THR A 180 -14.35 -1.98 -20.98
C THR A 180 -13.15 -1.29 -20.39
N VAL A 181 -13.38 -0.17 -19.71
CA VAL A 181 -12.38 0.60 -18.97
C VAL A 181 -12.82 0.64 -17.51
N GLY A 182 -11.97 0.15 -16.64
CA GLY A 182 -12.10 0.33 -15.20
C GLY A 182 -10.98 1.25 -14.70
N LEU A 183 -11.32 2.19 -13.82
CA LEU A 183 -10.38 3.10 -13.17
C LEU A 183 -10.79 3.28 -11.72
N SER A 184 -9.85 3.13 -10.80
CA SER A 184 -10.13 3.31 -9.37
C SER A 184 -8.96 3.96 -8.66
N ASP A 185 -9.27 4.70 -7.62
CA ASP A 185 -8.26 5.27 -6.74
C ASP A 185 -8.78 5.35 -5.30
N TYR A 186 -7.89 5.19 -4.34
CA TYR A 186 -8.21 5.44 -2.95
C TYR A 186 -6.99 5.96 -2.19
N GLN A 187 -7.28 6.68 -1.11
CA GLN A 187 -6.27 7.09 -0.14
C GLN A 187 -6.76 6.79 1.28
N ALA A 188 -5.92 6.18 2.07
CA ALA A 188 -6.18 5.89 3.47
C ALA A 188 -5.29 6.78 4.36
N GLU A 189 -5.92 7.37 5.38
CA GLU A 189 -5.29 8.28 6.34
C GLU A 189 -5.62 7.85 7.76
N ILE A 190 -4.63 7.90 8.64
CA ILE A 190 -4.81 7.65 10.08
C ILE A 190 -5.49 8.87 10.70
N THR A 191 -6.70 8.69 11.22
CA THR A 191 -7.48 9.79 11.84
C THR A 191 -7.33 9.85 13.34
N LYS A 192 -6.94 8.73 13.97
CA LYS A 192 -6.63 8.63 15.40
C LYS A 192 -5.53 7.60 15.62
N TYR A 193 -4.57 7.93 16.43
CA TYR A 193 -3.55 7.01 16.94
C TYR A 193 -2.93 7.62 18.20
N ASP A 194 -2.68 6.80 19.20
CA ASP A 194 -2.03 7.25 20.44
C ASP A 194 -0.51 7.29 20.23
N ASN A 195 -0.02 8.47 19.90
CA ASN A 195 1.39 8.76 19.68
C ASN A 195 1.71 10.16 20.24
N PRO A 196 1.72 10.30 21.58
CA PRO A 196 1.83 11.60 22.24
C PRO A 196 3.15 12.31 21.94
N ASN A 197 4.21 11.56 21.65
CA ASN A 197 5.55 12.10 21.34
C ASN A 197 5.76 12.35 19.84
N GLY A 198 4.74 12.11 19.00
CA GLY A 198 4.87 12.24 17.55
C GLY A 198 5.94 11.35 16.92
N SER A 199 6.25 10.19 17.52
CA SER A 199 7.31 9.29 17.07
C SER A 199 7.11 8.81 15.64
N LEU A 200 8.17 8.86 14.83
CA LEU A 200 8.27 8.30 13.48
C LEU A 200 9.00 6.95 13.46
N ALA A 201 9.20 6.33 14.61
CA ALA A 201 9.84 5.02 14.71
C ALA A 201 9.03 3.97 13.92
N SER A 202 9.74 2.93 13.44
CA SER A 202 9.12 1.84 12.68
C SER A 202 7.95 1.21 13.46
N GLY A 203 6.80 1.05 12.77
CA GLY A 203 5.58 0.49 13.36
C GLY A 203 4.69 1.51 14.10
N MET A 204 5.15 2.74 14.28
CA MET A 204 4.33 3.82 14.83
C MET A 204 3.58 4.56 13.72
N TYR A 205 2.35 4.97 14.04
CA TYR A 205 1.55 5.84 13.19
C TYR A 205 1.36 7.20 13.85
N HIS A 206 0.87 8.16 13.08
CA HIS A 206 0.45 9.45 13.61
C HIS A 206 -0.82 9.94 12.91
N LYS A 207 -1.57 10.80 13.56
CA LYS A 207 -2.74 11.42 12.96
C LYS A 207 -2.33 12.23 11.72
N GLY A 208 -3.08 12.07 10.63
CA GLY A 208 -2.81 12.69 9.34
C GLY A 208 -1.86 11.91 8.43
N GLN A 209 -1.26 10.82 8.92
CA GLN A 209 -0.40 9.97 8.12
C GLN A 209 -1.20 9.26 7.03
N LYS A 210 -0.75 9.37 5.79
CA LYS A 210 -1.24 8.57 4.68
C LYS A 210 -0.56 7.21 4.67
N LEU A 211 -1.34 6.14 4.54
CA LEU A 211 -0.74 4.82 4.46
C LEU A 211 0.22 4.71 3.28
N GLY A 212 1.35 4.06 3.52
CA GLY A 212 2.37 3.85 2.51
C GLY A 212 3.37 4.99 2.35
N GLU A 213 3.35 6.04 3.17
CA GLU A 213 4.38 7.08 3.17
C GLU A 213 5.78 6.49 3.32
N ILE A 214 6.68 6.98 2.49
CA ILE A 214 8.10 6.61 2.51
C ILE A 214 8.87 7.83 2.98
N TRP A 215 9.40 7.76 4.20
CA TRP A 215 10.30 8.77 4.75
C TRP A 215 11.73 8.50 4.33
N GLY A 216 12.46 9.53 3.95
CA GLY A 216 13.84 9.38 3.51
C GLY A 216 14.55 10.70 3.30
N TYR A 217 15.84 10.60 3.02
CA TYR A 217 16.71 11.72 2.73
C TYR A 217 16.53 12.23 1.30
N VAL A 218 16.87 13.49 1.08
CA VAL A 218 17.00 14.05 -0.28
C VAL A 218 18.46 13.90 -0.70
N THR A 219 18.69 13.22 -1.82
CA THR A 219 20.02 13.09 -2.41
C THR A 219 20.45 14.42 -3.03
N ASP A 220 21.68 14.85 -2.75
CA ASP A 220 22.33 16.04 -3.31
C ASP A 220 23.53 15.69 -4.23
N GLY A 221 23.52 14.49 -4.79
CA GLY A 221 24.56 13.98 -5.66
C GLY A 221 25.57 13.06 -4.99
N TYR A 222 26.73 12.93 -5.61
CA TYR A 222 27.87 12.18 -5.07
C TYR A 222 28.93 13.11 -4.50
N ILE A 223 29.65 12.61 -3.53
CA ILE A 223 30.90 13.19 -3.05
C ILE A 223 31.94 13.02 -4.17
N GLN A 224 32.53 14.12 -4.64
CA GLN A 224 33.37 14.09 -5.85
C GLN A 224 34.86 13.87 -5.54
N ASP A 225 35.31 14.37 -4.40
CA ASP A 225 36.74 14.35 -4.03
C ASP A 225 36.95 14.17 -2.51
N ASP A 226 38.21 14.04 -2.10
CA ASP A 226 38.59 13.85 -0.70
C ASP A 226 38.30 15.07 0.18
N TYR A 227 38.30 16.28 -0.39
CA TYR A 227 37.96 17.48 0.35
C TYR A 227 36.46 17.49 0.70
N GLU A 228 35.59 17.18 -0.24
CA GLU A 228 34.15 16.98 0.06
C GLU A 228 33.95 15.82 1.04
N ALA A 229 34.67 14.71 0.88
CA ALA A 229 34.59 13.57 1.78
C ALA A 229 34.94 13.95 3.22
N ALA A 230 36.00 14.73 3.43
CA ALA A 230 36.39 15.24 4.73
C ALA A 230 35.27 16.11 5.36
N LYS A 231 34.62 16.96 4.54
CA LYS A 231 33.48 17.77 4.97
C LYS A 231 32.29 16.88 5.35
N MET A 232 31.98 15.85 4.55
CA MET A 232 30.87 14.93 4.81
C MET A 232 31.13 14.04 6.03
N ASN A 233 32.36 13.72 6.38
CA ASN A 233 32.71 13.05 7.64
C ASN A 233 32.19 13.80 8.87
N TYR A 234 32.07 15.11 8.79
CA TYR A 234 31.46 15.94 9.84
C TYR A 234 29.96 16.06 9.68
N LEU A 235 29.49 16.49 8.50
CA LEU A 235 28.08 16.79 8.25
C LEU A 235 27.18 15.56 8.37
N GLN A 236 27.63 14.39 7.88
CA GLN A 236 26.85 13.13 7.84
C GLN A 236 27.32 12.11 8.90
N LYS A 237 27.99 12.56 9.97
CA LYS A 237 28.61 11.70 11.00
C LYS A 237 27.64 10.76 11.71
N PHE A 238 26.37 11.10 11.84
CA PHE A 238 25.36 10.27 12.48
C PHE A 238 24.80 9.17 11.56
N ILE A 239 25.06 9.25 10.25
CA ILE A 239 24.75 8.18 9.30
C ILE A 239 25.93 7.22 9.20
N SER A 240 27.15 7.76 9.04
CA SER A 240 28.41 7.02 9.03
C SER A 240 29.58 7.89 9.46
N SER A 241 30.55 7.31 10.15
CA SER A 241 31.76 8.00 10.60
C SER A 241 32.77 8.29 9.49
N LYS A 242 32.66 7.59 8.35
CA LYS A 242 33.60 7.76 7.22
C LYS A 242 32.85 7.82 5.91
N TRP A 243 33.22 8.78 5.08
CA TRP A 243 32.69 9.02 3.75
C TRP A 243 33.85 9.15 2.76
N TYR A 244 33.58 8.82 1.51
CA TYR A 244 34.60 8.77 0.47
C TYR A 244 34.03 9.31 -0.85
N PRO A 245 34.90 9.73 -1.80
CA PRO A 245 34.43 10.02 -3.15
C PRO A 245 33.61 8.88 -3.72
N GLY A 246 32.48 9.22 -4.37
CA GLY A 246 31.50 8.26 -4.89
C GLY A 246 30.46 7.76 -3.92
N ASP A 247 30.54 8.12 -2.64
CA ASP A 247 29.42 7.94 -1.70
C ASP A 247 28.36 9.01 -1.92
N ILE A 248 27.14 8.75 -1.42
CA ILE A 248 26.01 9.69 -1.55
C ILE A 248 26.16 10.89 -0.62
N ARG A 249 25.98 12.07 -1.16
CA ARG A 249 25.78 13.30 -0.40
C ARG A 249 24.30 13.56 -0.21
N TYR A 250 23.87 13.71 1.04
CA TYR A 250 22.50 14.05 1.40
C TYR A 250 22.36 15.55 1.64
N LYS A 251 21.16 16.07 1.45
CA LYS A 251 20.85 17.47 1.64
C LYS A 251 20.51 17.76 3.10
N ASP A 252 21.12 18.78 3.68
CA ASP A 252 20.71 19.38 4.93
C ASP A 252 19.40 20.14 4.69
N LEU A 253 18.30 19.67 5.28
CA LEU A 253 16.96 20.23 5.07
C LEU A 253 16.57 21.25 6.13
N ASN A 254 17.09 21.12 7.34
CA ASN A 254 16.77 22.00 8.45
C ASN A 254 17.80 23.15 8.60
N GLY A 255 18.96 23.05 7.92
CA GLY A 255 20.01 24.08 7.88
C GLY A 255 20.86 24.15 9.14
N ASP A 256 20.92 23.10 9.95
CA ASP A 256 21.70 23.10 11.21
C ASP A 256 23.17 22.68 11.03
N GLY A 257 23.55 22.30 9.79
CA GLY A 257 24.90 21.88 9.44
C GLY A 257 25.23 20.43 9.84
N ILE A 258 24.25 19.64 10.22
CA ILE A 258 24.39 18.21 10.54
C ILE A 258 23.27 17.45 9.82
N ILE A 259 23.62 16.41 9.10
CA ILE A 259 22.63 15.57 8.39
C ILE A 259 22.35 14.32 9.20
N ASP A 260 21.14 14.24 9.75
CA ASP A 260 20.73 13.14 10.61
C ASP A 260 19.22 12.85 10.56
N LYS A 261 18.74 12.00 11.47
CA LYS A 261 17.32 11.65 11.65
C LYS A 261 16.62 12.51 12.71
N GLY A 262 17.32 13.49 13.25
CA GLY A 262 16.83 14.26 14.38
C GLY A 262 16.42 13.38 15.56
N LYS A 263 15.30 13.73 16.18
CA LYS A 263 14.70 12.93 17.27
C LYS A 263 13.81 11.79 16.76
N VAL A 264 13.69 11.63 15.45
CA VAL A 264 12.76 10.67 14.81
C VAL A 264 11.31 10.94 15.26
N THR A 265 10.93 12.22 15.27
CA THR A 265 9.60 12.70 15.66
C THR A 265 9.07 13.68 14.60
N LEU A 266 7.75 13.90 14.58
CA LEU A 266 7.11 14.82 13.63
C LEU A 266 7.61 16.26 13.74
N ASP A 267 7.93 16.72 14.94
CA ASP A 267 8.47 18.06 15.22
C ASP A 267 9.97 18.16 14.96
N ASN A 268 10.68 17.03 14.96
CA ASN A 268 12.10 16.96 14.64
C ASN A 268 12.45 15.68 13.89
N PRO A 269 12.14 15.61 12.57
CA PRO A 269 12.50 14.49 11.72
C PRO A 269 13.94 14.56 11.18
N GLY A 270 14.73 15.56 11.63
CA GLY A 270 16.05 15.86 11.06
C GLY A 270 15.95 16.23 9.59
N ASP A 271 16.79 15.61 8.75
CA ASP A 271 16.84 15.83 7.31
C ASP A 271 16.00 14.82 6.51
N GLN A 272 15.06 14.17 7.19
CA GLN A 272 14.12 13.27 6.53
C GLN A 272 12.79 13.97 6.24
N LYS A 273 12.17 13.61 5.12
CA LYS A 273 10.81 14.01 4.76
C LYS A 273 10.10 12.88 4.02
N VAL A 274 8.80 13.01 3.82
CA VAL A 274 8.07 12.12 2.93
C VAL A 274 8.56 12.34 1.50
N ILE A 275 9.19 11.33 0.92
CA ILE A 275 9.76 11.36 -0.44
C ILE A 275 8.92 10.57 -1.45
N GLY A 276 7.99 9.76 -1.01
CA GLY A 276 7.12 8.97 -1.87
C GLY A 276 6.03 8.25 -1.10
N ASN A 277 5.24 7.45 -1.84
CA ASN A 277 4.19 6.62 -1.27
C ASN A 277 4.11 5.27 -1.99
N SER A 278 4.13 4.18 -1.22
CA SER A 278 4.10 2.80 -1.74
C SER A 278 2.69 2.29 -2.06
N THR A 279 1.64 3.03 -1.70
CA THR A 279 0.25 2.66 -2.03
C THR A 279 0.03 2.81 -3.53
N PRO A 280 -0.47 1.77 -4.22
CA PRO A 280 -0.84 1.89 -5.63
C PRO A 280 -1.98 2.90 -5.81
N ARG A 281 -1.76 3.90 -6.70
CA ARG A 281 -2.74 4.94 -7.05
C ARG A 281 -3.14 4.80 -8.50
N TYR A 282 -4.39 5.15 -8.81
CA TYR A 282 -4.96 5.10 -10.15
C TYR A 282 -4.77 3.72 -10.78
N ARG A 283 -5.40 2.71 -10.17
CA ARG A 283 -5.45 1.36 -10.73
C ARG A 283 -6.39 1.36 -11.90
N PHE A 284 -5.97 0.74 -12.98
CA PHE A 284 -6.81 0.62 -14.17
C PHE A 284 -6.84 -0.81 -14.70
N ASN A 285 -7.95 -1.15 -15.34
CA ASN A 285 -8.07 -2.29 -16.22
C ASN A 285 -8.64 -1.82 -17.57
N LEU A 286 -8.19 -2.48 -18.63
CA LEU A 286 -8.67 -2.26 -20.00
C LEU A 286 -8.92 -3.62 -20.62
N GLN A 287 -10.16 -3.88 -21.00
CA GLN A 287 -10.54 -5.12 -21.67
C GLN A 287 -11.12 -4.82 -23.04
N GLY A 288 -10.46 -5.30 -24.08
CA GLY A 288 -10.93 -5.26 -25.47
C GLY A 288 -11.44 -6.61 -25.93
N GLY A 289 -12.51 -6.63 -26.73
CA GLY A 289 -13.03 -7.83 -27.36
C GLY A 289 -13.49 -7.57 -28.79
N ILE A 290 -13.19 -8.48 -29.71
CA ILE A 290 -13.64 -8.45 -31.10
C ILE A 290 -14.11 -9.85 -31.51
N GLY A 291 -15.35 -9.94 -31.98
CA GLY A 291 -15.93 -11.17 -32.55
C GLY A 291 -16.22 -10.99 -34.03
N TRP A 292 -15.68 -11.85 -34.88
CA TRP A 292 -15.88 -11.79 -36.34
C TRP A 292 -15.71 -13.15 -36.99
N HIS A 293 -16.63 -13.52 -37.87
CA HIS A 293 -16.61 -14.82 -38.60
C HIS A 293 -16.44 -16.07 -37.72
N GLY A 294 -17.00 -16.06 -36.52
CA GLY A 294 -16.88 -17.14 -35.54
C GLY A 294 -15.60 -17.10 -34.69
N PHE A 295 -14.66 -16.22 -34.97
CA PHE A 295 -13.53 -15.95 -34.12
C PHE A 295 -13.90 -14.92 -33.06
N ASP A 296 -13.45 -15.15 -31.82
CA ASP A 296 -13.50 -14.20 -30.72
C ASP A 296 -12.09 -13.99 -30.18
N ILE A 297 -11.66 -12.74 -30.15
CA ILE A 297 -10.37 -12.33 -29.54
C ILE A 297 -10.70 -11.43 -28.38
N ARG A 298 -10.12 -11.70 -27.22
CA ARG A 298 -10.19 -10.85 -26.03
C ARG A 298 -8.80 -10.59 -25.48
N ALA A 299 -8.57 -9.38 -25.01
CA ALA A 299 -7.34 -9.02 -24.33
C ALA A 299 -7.65 -8.20 -23.07
N ILE A 300 -6.95 -8.49 -21.97
CA ILE A 300 -7.09 -7.78 -20.70
C ILE A 300 -5.74 -7.21 -20.32
N PHE A 301 -5.70 -5.90 -20.15
CA PHE A 301 -4.58 -5.17 -19.58
C PHE A 301 -4.96 -4.68 -18.18
N GLU A 302 -4.01 -4.69 -17.28
CA GLU A 302 -4.15 -4.07 -15.97
C GLU A 302 -2.90 -3.30 -15.59
N GLY A 303 -3.04 -2.32 -14.73
CA GLY A 303 -1.88 -1.57 -14.28
C GLY A 303 -2.15 -0.61 -13.14
N VAL A 304 -1.09 0.06 -12.76
CA VAL A 304 -1.03 1.09 -11.74
C VAL A 304 -0.27 2.28 -12.32
N MET A 305 -0.88 3.47 -12.29
CA MET A 305 -0.26 4.64 -12.91
C MET A 305 0.77 5.32 -12.01
N LYS A 306 0.63 5.18 -10.67
CA LYS A 306 1.55 5.80 -9.72
C LYS A 306 1.76 4.90 -8.51
N ARG A 307 3.01 4.59 -8.23
CA ARG A 307 3.45 3.90 -7.04
C ARG A 307 4.95 4.11 -6.87
N ASP A 308 5.39 4.46 -5.68
CA ASP A 308 6.81 4.53 -5.36
C ASP A 308 7.24 3.26 -4.62
N LEU A 309 8.44 2.80 -4.89
CA LEU A 309 9.00 1.60 -4.25
C LEU A 309 10.44 1.88 -3.83
N TRP A 310 10.70 1.69 -2.55
CA TRP A 310 12.06 1.57 -2.06
C TRP A 310 12.49 0.11 -2.05
N THR A 311 13.63 -0.19 -2.65
CA THR A 311 14.17 -1.54 -2.65
C THR A 311 15.48 -1.61 -1.86
N GLY A 312 15.50 -2.48 -0.84
CA GLY A 312 16.70 -2.85 -0.10
C GLY A 312 17.36 -4.14 -0.62
N SER A 313 16.86 -4.67 -1.76
CA SER A 313 17.33 -5.92 -2.34
C SER A 313 18.81 -5.87 -2.69
N ASP A 314 19.53 -6.92 -2.34
CA ASP A 314 20.96 -7.06 -2.66
C ASP A 314 21.25 -7.13 -4.14
N VAL A 315 20.32 -7.72 -4.90
CA VAL A 315 20.38 -7.75 -6.37
C VAL A 315 20.32 -6.35 -6.95
N PHE A 316 19.54 -5.44 -6.35
CA PHE A 316 19.49 -4.06 -6.80
C PHE A 316 20.77 -3.29 -6.48
N TRP A 317 21.34 -3.49 -5.29
CA TRP A 317 22.47 -2.70 -4.82
C TRP A 317 23.85 -3.22 -5.27
N GLY A 318 23.95 -4.47 -5.73
CA GLY A 318 25.18 -5.04 -6.27
C GLY A 318 26.40 -4.76 -5.39
N PHE A 319 27.41 -4.13 -5.94
CA PHE A 319 28.66 -3.77 -5.23
C PHE A 319 28.49 -2.86 -4.01
N SER A 320 27.45 -2.07 -3.98
CA SER A 320 27.23 -1.11 -2.89
C SER A 320 26.70 -1.74 -1.61
N ARG A 321 26.56 -3.08 -1.57
CA ARG A 321 26.08 -3.82 -0.42
C ARG A 321 27.15 -4.12 0.64
N GLY A 322 28.40 -4.14 0.26
CA GLY A 322 29.50 -4.46 1.16
C GLY A 322 29.62 -5.94 1.53
N ILE A 323 29.23 -6.86 0.63
CA ILE A 323 29.32 -8.30 0.88
C ILE A 323 30.41 -8.90 0.02
N TYR A 324 31.27 -9.68 0.67
CA TYR A 324 32.14 -10.63 0.03
C TYR A 324 31.28 -11.70 -0.67
N ASN A 325 31.56 -12.03 -1.92
CA ASN A 325 30.87 -13.04 -2.72
C ASN A 325 29.49 -12.66 -3.28
N SER A 326 29.18 -11.39 -3.48
CA SER A 326 28.01 -10.99 -4.24
C SER A 326 28.26 -11.13 -5.72
N ASN A 327 27.43 -11.89 -6.43
CA ASN A 327 27.40 -11.82 -7.88
C ASN A 327 26.80 -10.49 -8.32
N VAL A 328 27.42 -9.85 -9.27
CA VAL A 328 26.97 -8.58 -9.87
C VAL A 328 26.78 -8.77 -11.37
N THR A 329 25.86 -8.00 -11.93
CA THR A 329 25.63 -8.01 -13.38
C THR A 329 26.60 -7.05 -14.08
N GLN A 330 26.79 -7.22 -15.39
CA GLN A 330 27.54 -6.28 -16.21
C GLN A 330 26.99 -4.86 -16.07
N TYR A 331 25.67 -4.73 -15.93
CA TYR A 331 25.02 -3.43 -15.71
C TYR A 331 25.54 -2.71 -14.45
N HIS A 332 25.79 -3.42 -13.35
CA HIS A 332 26.37 -2.81 -12.14
C HIS A 332 27.79 -2.35 -12.40
N ILE A 333 28.60 -3.17 -13.12
CA ILE A 333 29.99 -2.82 -13.44
C ILE A 333 30.03 -1.51 -14.24
N ASP A 334 29.22 -1.42 -15.29
CA ASP A 334 29.20 -0.27 -16.21
C ASP A 334 28.59 0.99 -15.60
N ASN A 335 27.75 0.84 -14.57
CA ASN A 335 26.98 1.93 -13.96
C ASN A 335 27.34 2.20 -12.48
N THR A 336 28.49 1.74 -12.02
CA THR A 336 29.02 2.06 -10.70
C THR A 336 29.96 3.26 -10.77
N TRP A 337 29.88 4.14 -9.76
CA TRP A 337 30.70 5.35 -9.71
C TRP A 337 32.19 5.03 -9.68
N THR A 338 32.92 5.70 -10.54
CA THR A 338 34.39 5.80 -10.59
C THR A 338 34.79 7.22 -10.88
N TYR A 339 36.09 7.56 -10.78
CA TYR A 339 36.57 8.89 -11.14
C TYR A 339 36.37 9.20 -12.64
N GLU A 340 36.38 8.17 -13.49
CA GLU A 340 36.11 8.26 -14.93
C GLU A 340 34.62 8.32 -15.25
N ASN A 341 33.74 7.85 -14.31
CA ASN A 341 32.29 7.89 -14.44
C ASN A 341 31.63 8.49 -13.19
N PRO A 342 31.82 9.79 -12.90
CA PRO A 342 31.38 10.45 -11.68
C PRO A 342 29.85 10.67 -11.61
N THR A 343 29.14 10.41 -12.70
CA THR A 343 27.66 10.54 -12.81
C THR A 343 26.94 9.20 -12.88
N ALA A 344 27.63 8.10 -12.64
CA ALA A 344 27.08 6.75 -12.68
C ALA A 344 25.79 6.60 -11.84
N TYR A 345 24.99 5.60 -12.17
CA TYR A 345 23.74 5.36 -11.44
C TYR A 345 23.98 4.89 -10.00
N TYR A 346 24.85 3.90 -9.80
CA TYR A 346 25.18 3.36 -8.48
C TYR A 346 26.33 4.11 -7.80
N PRO A 347 26.36 4.19 -6.47
CA PRO A 347 27.48 4.73 -5.74
C PRO A 347 28.72 3.82 -5.89
N ARG A 348 29.85 4.30 -5.40
CA ARG A 348 31.10 3.51 -5.39
C ARG A 348 30.90 2.11 -4.78
N PRO A 349 31.72 1.12 -5.15
CA PRO A 349 31.76 -0.17 -4.50
C PRO A 349 32.08 -0.02 -3.01
N ASN A 350 31.42 -0.77 -2.17
CA ASN A 350 31.55 -0.68 -0.73
C ASN A 350 31.68 -2.08 -0.11
N THR A 351 32.78 -2.35 0.60
CA THR A 351 33.07 -3.62 1.21
C THR A 351 32.82 -3.67 2.73
N ASP A 352 32.55 -2.50 3.34
CA ASP A 352 32.43 -2.40 4.80
C ASP A 352 31.00 -2.64 5.33
N GLY A 353 30.04 -2.95 4.46
CA GLY A 353 28.67 -3.32 4.86
C GLY A 353 27.83 -2.23 5.49
N ASN A 354 28.40 -1.05 5.63
CA ASN A 354 27.79 0.00 6.40
C ASN A 354 26.72 0.76 5.60
N GLY A 355 25.78 0.45 5.15
CA GLY A 355 24.65 1.05 4.44
C GLY A 355 24.60 2.57 4.23
N ARG A 356 25.78 3.28 4.30
CA ARG A 356 25.86 4.75 4.25
C ARG A 356 25.16 5.33 3.01
N SER A 357 25.46 4.81 1.84
CA SER A 357 24.84 5.22 0.59
C SER A 357 23.49 4.56 0.29
N ARG A 358 23.03 3.65 1.17
CA ARG A 358 21.78 2.88 1.01
C ARG A 358 20.68 3.34 1.96
N GLN A 359 20.78 4.53 2.53
CA GLN A 359 19.66 5.11 3.26
C GLN A 359 18.48 5.34 2.31
N VAL A 360 17.26 5.22 2.83
CA VAL A 360 16.05 5.56 2.04
C VAL A 360 16.18 6.99 1.54
N GLN A 361 16.11 7.19 0.22
CA GLN A 361 16.46 8.45 -0.42
C GLN A 361 15.82 8.66 -1.79
N THR A 362 15.80 9.89 -2.25
CA THR A 362 15.13 10.28 -3.49
C THR A 362 15.75 9.67 -4.76
N LYS A 363 17.09 9.53 -4.83
CA LYS A 363 17.80 9.05 -6.05
C LYS A 363 17.40 7.62 -6.44
N TYR A 364 17.25 6.74 -5.46
CA TYR A 364 16.99 5.32 -5.68
C TYR A 364 15.56 4.91 -5.38
N LEU A 365 14.68 5.88 -5.14
CA LEU A 365 13.26 5.61 -5.08
C LEU A 365 12.77 5.23 -6.48
N GLN A 366 12.25 4.02 -6.62
CA GLN A 366 11.84 3.47 -7.90
C GLN A 366 10.38 3.84 -8.20
N ASN A 367 10.11 4.14 -9.48
CA ASN A 367 8.74 4.21 -9.97
C ASN A 367 8.25 2.78 -10.24
N ALA A 368 7.28 2.31 -9.46
CA ALA A 368 6.66 1.01 -9.60
C ALA A 368 5.29 1.07 -10.32
N ALA A 369 5.08 2.10 -11.14
CA ALA A 369 3.98 2.13 -12.09
C ALA A 369 4.19 1.06 -13.17
N TYR A 370 3.12 0.42 -13.60
CA TYR A 370 3.21 -0.61 -14.63
C TYR A 370 1.90 -0.75 -15.41
N ILE A 371 2.04 -1.28 -16.61
CA ILE A 371 0.97 -1.90 -17.41
C ILE A 371 1.41 -3.29 -17.80
N ARG A 372 0.51 -4.26 -17.71
CA ARG A 372 0.76 -5.62 -18.18
C ARG A 372 -0.42 -6.19 -18.93
N LEU A 373 -0.16 -6.96 -19.95
CA LEU A 373 -1.13 -7.87 -20.56
C LEU A 373 -1.33 -9.03 -19.59
N LYS A 374 -2.56 -9.17 -19.07
CA LYS A 374 -2.91 -10.20 -18.09
C LYS A 374 -3.44 -11.44 -18.74
N ASP A 375 -4.26 -11.26 -19.77
CA ASP A 375 -4.88 -12.34 -20.51
C ASP A 375 -5.02 -11.96 -21.98
N ILE A 376 -4.84 -12.95 -22.85
CA ILE A 376 -5.23 -12.89 -24.25
C ILE A 376 -5.87 -14.24 -24.60
N THR A 377 -7.11 -14.19 -25.06
CA THR A 377 -7.87 -15.37 -25.42
C THR A 377 -8.28 -15.28 -26.87
N LEU A 378 -8.02 -16.36 -27.62
CA LEU A 378 -8.52 -16.57 -28.97
C LEU A 378 -9.44 -17.80 -28.95
N SER A 379 -10.67 -17.64 -29.39
CA SER A 379 -11.63 -18.75 -29.52
C SER A 379 -12.27 -18.75 -30.88
N TYR A 380 -12.74 -19.94 -31.31
CA TYR A 380 -13.44 -20.12 -32.55
C TYR A 380 -14.71 -20.94 -32.35
N ASN A 381 -15.83 -20.37 -32.73
CA ASN A 381 -17.12 -21.03 -32.68
C ASN A 381 -17.32 -21.89 -33.96
N ILE A 382 -17.20 -23.20 -33.80
CA ILE A 382 -17.38 -24.15 -34.90
C ILE A 382 -18.84 -24.10 -35.41
N PRO A 383 -19.09 -23.84 -36.70
CA PRO A 383 -20.44 -23.80 -37.25
C PRO A 383 -21.19 -25.14 -37.05
N ARG A 384 -22.43 -25.08 -36.57
CA ARG A 384 -23.25 -26.28 -36.34
C ARG A 384 -23.37 -27.22 -37.56
N LYS A 385 -23.31 -26.67 -38.79
CA LYS A 385 -23.31 -27.44 -40.02
C LYS A 385 -22.12 -28.41 -40.14
N TRP A 386 -21.01 -28.14 -39.50
CA TRP A 386 -19.85 -29.05 -39.48
C TRP A 386 -20.03 -30.15 -38.43
N LEU A 387 -20.64 -29.82 -37.30
CA LEU A 387 -20.92 -30.79 -36.23
C LEU A 387 -22.06 -31.73 -36.53
N SER A 388 -23.02 -31.37 -37.41
CA SER A 388 -24.13 -32.25 -37.82
C SER A 388 -23.71 -33.35 -38.78
N LYS A 389 -22.45 -33.39 -39.22
CA LYS A 389 -21.88 -34.43 -40.08
C LYS A 389 -20.99 -35.43 -39.31
N LEU A 390 -20.77 -35.16 -37.98
CA LEU A 390 -20.18 -36.07 -37.04
C LEU A 390 -21.25 -36.83 -36.24
#